data_9bf575f18736667d5dd394dd841a7c87
#
_entry.id   9bf575f18736667d5dd394dd841a7c87
#
_cell.length_a   1.000
_cell.length_b   1.000
_cell.length_c   1.000
_cell.angle_alpha   90.00
_cell.angle_beta   90.00
_cell.angle_gamma   90.00
#
_symmetry.space_group_name_H-M   'P 1'
#
loop_
_entity.id
_entity.type
_entity.pdbx_description
1 polymer ?
#
loop_
_entity_poly.entity_id
_entity_poly.type
_entity_poly.pdbx_seq_one_letter_code
_entity_poly.pdbx_strand_id
1 'polypeptide(L)'
;CRNDYLQHRNSETMLERYCDALERYVNSGIAQGYALQLQKQRYAEVLQERLRKHDDYYVACRLAQMQIDLELFDDAAHTVDGAMERWPDQGDVWLMRLRLDAARNDGDALRQTVQQIESKHIYLGGQGRRTLRFWTGAKEAERA
;
A
#
# COMPACT_ATOMS: atom_id res chain seq x y z
N CYS A 1 -9.24 -14.27 20.58
CA CYS A 1 -10.56 -14.66 20.11
C CYS A 1 -11.39 -13.47 19.64
N ARG A 2 -12.21 -13.66 18.62
CA ARG A 2 -12.98 -12.57 18.04
C ARG A 2 -13.97 -11.94 19.05
N ASN A 3 -14.53 -12.75 19.94
CA ASN A 3 -15.43 -12.26 20.97
C ASN A 3 -14.72 -11.37 21.99
N ASP A 4 -13.49 -11.72 22.35
CA ASP A 4 -12.66 -10.89 23.23
C ASP A 4 -12.34 -9.56 22.57
N TYR A 5 -12.07 -9.55 21.29
CA TYR A 5 -11.85 -8.36 20.50
C TYR A 5 -13.05 -7.40 20.57
N LEU A 6 -14.26 -7.94 20.44
CA LEU A 6 -15.48 -7.14 20.44
C LEU A 6 -15.88 -6.61 21.83
N GLN A 7 -15.46 -7.28 22.91
CA GLN A 7 -15.86 -6.97 24.27
C GLN A 7 -14.87 -6.09 25.02
N HIS A 8 -13.61 -6.03 24.61
CA HIS A 8 -12.58 -5.30 25.33
C HIS A 8 -12.46 -3.85 24.86
N ARG A 9 -12.23 -2.95 25.85
CA ARG A 9 -11.97 -1.53 25.57
C ARG A 9 -10.64 -1.30 24.85
N ASN A 10 -9.71 -2.27 24.91
CA ASN A 10 -8.43 -2.23 24.20
C ASN A 10 -8.56 -2.83 22.81
N SER A 11 -9.66 -2.52 22.12
CA SER A 11 -9.91 -3.02 20.77
C SER A 11 -8.78 -2.68 19.79
N GLU A 12 -8.12 -1.55 19.98
CA GLU A 12 -7.00 -1.14 19.13
C GLU A 12 -5.79 -2.06 19.26
N THR A 13 -5.41 -2.42 20.50
CA THR A 13 -4.30 -3.34 20.75
C THR A 13 -4.60 -4.71 20.18
N MET A 14 -5.83 -5.19 20.34
CA MET A 14 -6.25 -6.46 19.76
C MET A 14 -6.26 -6.40 18.24
N LEU A 15 -6.73 -5.30 17.67
CA LEU A 15 -6.73 -5.10 16.23
C LEU A 15 -5.32 -5.07 15.66
N GLU A 16 -4.38 -4.38 16.34
CA GLU A 16 -2.98 -4.35 15.96
C GLU A 16 -2.35 -5.74 15.99
N ARG A 17 -2.60 -6.51 17.03
CA ARG A 17 -2.07 -7.88 17.17
C ARG A 17 -2.61 -8.79 16.07
N TYR A 18 -3.89 -8.66 15.75
CA TYR A 18 -4.51 -9.45 14.69
C TYR A 18 -3.94 -9.06 13.33
N CYS A 19 -3.76 -7.77 13.09
CA CYS A 19 -3.13 -7.25 11.89
C CYS A 19 -1.70 -7.78 11.73
N ASP A 20 -0.89 -7.72 12.81
CA ASP A 20 0.49 -8.20 12.80
C ASP A 20 0.55 -9.71 12.54
N ALA A 21 -0.38 -10.47 13.14
CA ALA A 21 -0.45 -11.91 12.93
C ALA A 21 -0.78 -12.25 11.48
N LEU A 22 -1.73 -11.53 10.88
CA LEU A 22 -2.07 -11.72 9.46
C LEU A 22 -0.91 -11.32 8.54
N GLU A 23 -0.22 -10.24 8.85
CA GLU A 23 0.95 -9.81 8.09
C GLU A 23 2.02 -10.89 8.10
N ARG A 24 2.34 -11.44 9.27
CA ARG A 24 3.33 -12.51 9.38
C ARG A 24 2.90 -13.76 8.62
N TYR A 25 1.62 -14.10 8.67
CA TYR A 25 1.09 -15.26 7.94
C TYR A 25 1.21 -15.09 6.44
N VAL A 26 0.83 -13.91 5.92
CA VAL A 26 0.94 -13.59 4.49
C VAL A 26 2.39 -13.60 4.02
N ASN A 27 3.31 -13.08 4.85
CA ASN A 27 4.73 -12.97 4.50
C ASN A 27 5.52 -14.25 4.75
N SER A 28 4.96 -15.22 5.48
CA SER A 28 5.68 -16.44 5.88
C SER A 28 5.87 -17.45 4.74
N GLY A 29 5.08 -17.34 3.67
CA GLY A 29 5.08 -18.32 2.58
C GLY A 29 4.38 -19.63 2.90
N ILE A 30 3.75 -19.77 4.08
CA ILE A 30 3.01 -20.96 4.48
C ILE A 30 1.77 -21.12 3.61
N ALA A 31 1.02 -20.02 3.40
CA ALA A 31 -0.16 -20.02 2.55
C ALA A 31 0.22 -19.76 1.11
N GLN A 32 -0.39 -20.47 0.18
CA GLN A 32 -0.19 -20.30 -1.25
C GLN A 32 -1.53 -20.39 -1.99
N GLY A 33 -1.57 -19.81 -3.20
CA GLY A 33 -2.75 -19.88 -4.05
C GLY A 33 -3.98 -19.23 -3.42
N TYR A 34 -5.10 -19.96 -3.43
CA TYR A 34 -6.38 -19.45 -2.94
C TYR A 34 -6.34 -19.08 -1.46
N ALA A 35 -5.66 -19.89 -0.64
CA ALA A 35 -5.54 -19.61 0.79
C ALA A 35 -4.80 -18.30 1.06
N LEU A 36 -3.75 -18.03 0.29
CA LEU A 36 -3.02 -16.77 0.38
C LEU A 36 -3.90 -15.58 -0.01
N GLN A 37 -4.66 -15.71 -1.08
CA GLN A 37 -5.58 -14.65 -1.52
C GLN A 37 -6.62 -14.35 -0.46
N LEU A 38 -7.19 -15.38 0.15
CA LEU A 38 -8.18 -15.21 1.22
C LEU A 38 -7.58 -14.48 2.43
N GLN A 39 -6.36 -14.83 2.83
CA GLN A 39 -5.69 -14.17 3.96
C GLN A 39 -5.33 -12.73 3.64
N LYS A 40 -4.93 -12.44 2.41
CA LYS A 40 -4.69 -11.06 1.97
C LYS A 40 -5.97 -10.22 2.03
N GLN A 41 -7.12 -10.80 1.63
CA GLN A 41 -8.41 -10.12 1.73
C GLN A 41 -8.76 -9.79 3.18
N ARG A 42 -8.57 -10.75 4.09
CA ARG A 42 -8.80 -10.54 5.53
C ARG A 42 -7.86 -9.48 6.09
N TYR A 43 -6.61 -9.52 5.69
CA TYR A 43 -5.63 -8.53 6.12
C TYR A 43 -6.05 -7.13 5.64
N ALA A 44 -6.48 -7.00 4.39
CA ALA A 44 -6.97 -5.73 3.84
C ALA A 44 -8.18 -5.20 4.63
N GLU A 45 -9.13 -6.06 5.00
CA GLU A 45 -10.28 -5.68 5.81
C GLU A 45 -9.86 -5.16 7.19
N VAL A 46 -8.91 -5.83 7.82
CA VAL A 46 -8.40 -5.42 9.14
C VAL A 46 -7.65 -4.09 9.03
N LEU A 47 -6.85 -3.92 7.99
CA LEU A 47 -6.15 -2.65 7.75
C LEU A 47 -7.12 -1.51 7.51
N GLN A 48 -8.19 -1.75 6.78
CA GLN A 48 -9.22 -0.75 6.52
C GLN A 48 -9.90 -0.30 7.81
N GLU A 49 -10.23 -1.24 8.69
CA GLU A 49 -10.79 -0.94 10.00
C GLU A 49 -9.81 -0.16 10.88
N ARG A 50 -8.54 -0.56 10.85
CA ARG A 50 -7.49 0.13 11.61
C ARG A 50 -7.27 1.55 11.11
N LEU A 51 -7.29 1.75 9.79
CA LEU A 51 -7.14 3.08 9.19
C LEU A 51 -8.29 4.00 9.57
N ARG A 52 -9.50 3.46 9.65
CA ARG A 52 -10.68 4.22 10.06
C ARG A 52 -10.56 4.74 11.48
N LYS A 53 -9.94 3.95 12.38
CA LYS A 53 -9.74 4.31 13.79
C LYS A 53 -8.53 5.20 14.01
N HIS A 54 -7.48 4.99 13.23
CA HIS A 54 -6.22 5.74 13.33
C HIS A 54 -5.75 6.16 11.95
N ASP A 55 -5.67 7.46 11.74
CA ASP A 55 -5.09 8.04 10.53
C ASP A 55 -3.57 7.88 10.57
N ASP A 56 -3.06 6.80 9.98
CA ASP A 56 -1.65 6.49 9.91
C ASP A 56 -1.27 6.17 8.47
N TYR A 57 -0.31 6.92 7.92
CA TYR A 57 0.13 6.73 6.54
C TYR A 57 0.68 5.32 6.30
N TYR A 58 1.33 4.74 7.29
CA TYR A 58 1.85 3.37 7.18
C TYR A 58 0.71 2.36 6.95
N VAL A 59 -0.37 2.48 7.71
CA VAL A 59 -1.54 1.62 7.57
C VAL A 59 -2.17 1.83 6.19
N ALA A 60 -2.29 3.06 5.74
CA ALA A 60 -2.83 3.37 4.41
C ALA A 60 -1.98 2.75 3.30
N CYS A 61 -0.66 2.82 3.43
CA CYS A 61 0.28 2.23 2.46
C CYS A 61 0.17 0.70 2.43
N ARG A 62 0.08 0.06 3.60
CA ARG A 62 -0.09 -1.39 3.68
C ARG A 62 -1.43 -1.82 3.07
N LEU A 63 -2.49 -1.08 3.34
CA LEU A 63 -3.81 -1.35 2.74
C LEU A 63 -3.75 -1.23 1.22
N ALA A 64 -3.18 -0.16 0.71
CA ALA A 64 -3.02 0.04 -0.73
C ALA A 64 -2.21 -1.11 -1.36
N GLN A 65 -1.13 -1.54 -0.70
CA GLN A 65 -0.32 -2.66 -1.20
C GLN A 65 -1.13 -3.95 -1.28
N MET A 66 -1.93 -4.26 -0.26
CA MET A 66 -2.78 -5.45 -0.28
C MET A 66 -3.83 -5.37 -1.39
N GLN A 67 -4.43 -4.20 -1.57
CA GLN A 67 -5.40 -3.98 -2.63
C GLN A 67 -4.77 -4.14 -4.02
N ILE A 68 -3.54 -3.64 -4.21
CA ILE A 68 -2.79 -3.84 -5.45
C ILE A 68 -2.50 -5.33 -5.68
N ASP A 69 -2.04 -6.04 -4.64
CA ASP A 69 -1.75 -7.47 -4.73
C ASP A 69 -2.98 -8.30 -5.08
N LEU A 70 -4.15 -7.87 -4.63
CA LEU A 70 -5.44 -8.52 -4.91
C LEU A 70 -6.06 -8.03 -6.23
N GLU A 71 -5.37 -7.16 -6.96
CA GLU A 71 -5.86 -6.55 -8.21
C GLU A 71 -7.14 -5.74 -8.03
N LEU A 72 -7.37 -5.22 -6.83
CA LEU A 72 -8.48 -4.31 -6.52
C LEU A 72 -8.02 -2.88 -6.78
N PHE A 73 -7.80 -2.55 -8.04
CA PHE A 73 -7.14 -1.30 -8.42
C PHE A 73 -7.98 -0.05 -8.13
N ASP A 74 -9.30 -0.14 -8.26
CA ASP A 74 -10.18 0.99 -7.93
C ASP A 74 -10.16 1.29 -6.44
N ASP A 75 -10.18 0.24 -5.60
CA ASP A 75 -10.06 0.39 -4.16
C ASP A 75 -8.68 0.93 -3.77
N ALA A 76 -7.63 0.43 -4.42
CA ALA A 76 -6.27 0.90 -4.20
C ALA A 76 -6.14 2.38 -4.58
N ALA A 77 -6.71 2.79 -5.70
CA ALA A 77 -6.71 4.18 -6.14
C ALA A 77 -7.40 5.08 -5.11
N HIS A 78 -8.54 4.65 -4.60
CA HIS A 78 -9.27 5.37 -3.57
C HIS A 78 -8.44 5.53 -2.29
N THR A 79 -7.79 4.46 -1.85
CA THR A 79 -6.91 4.47 -0.67
C THR A 79 -5.72 5.42 -0.87
N VAL A 80 -5.06 5.33 -2.02
CA VAL A 80 -3.89 6.18 -2.33
C VAL A 80 -4.30 7.64 -2.45
N ASP A 81 -5.39 7.94 -3.14
CA ASP A 81 -5.87 9.32 -3.29
C ASP A 81 -6.22 9.95 -1.94
N GLY A 82 -6.89 9.19 -1.07
CA GLY A 82 -7.19 9.66 0.28
C GLY A 82 -5.92 9.89 1.11
N ALA A 83 -4.93 9.03 0.96
CA ALA A 83 -3.65 9.17 1.65
C ALA A 83 -2.87 10.40 1.13
N MET A 84 -2.91 10.65 -0.18
CA MET A 84 -2.24 11.81 -0.76
C MET A 84 -2.86 13.14 -0.31
N GLU A 85 -4.16 13.16 -0.07
CA GLU A 85 -4.83 14.33 0.49
C GLU A 85 -4.41 14.61 1.93
N ARG A 86 -4.23 13.56 2.73
CA ARG A 86 -3.88 13.68 4.15
C ARG A 86 -2.38 13.88 4.36
N TRP A 87 -1.55 13.22 3.57
CA TRP A 87 -0.09 13.25 3.71
C TRP A 87 0.57 13.56 2.37
N PRO A 88 0.39 14.78 1.84
CA PRO A 88 0.84 15.12 0.48
C PRO A 88 2.36 15.12 0.30
N ASP A 89 3.12 15.23 1.39
CA ASP A 89 4.59 15.29 1.32
C ASP A 89 5.25 13.97 1.75
N GLN A 90 4.46 12.93 2.04
CA GLN A 90 4.97 11.67 2.52
C GLN A 90 5.41 10.79 1.35
N GLY A 91 6.71 10.52 1.27
CA GLY A 91 7.30 9.75 0.18
C GLY A 91 6.73 8.34 0.02
N ASP A 92 6.40 7.68 1.13
CA ASP A 92 5.82 6.33 1.10
C ASP A 92 4.48 6.30 0.36
N VAL A 93 3.67 7.34 0.52
CA VAL A 93 2.38 7.45 -0.17
C VAL A 93 2.59 7.62 -1.67
N TRP A 94 3.54 8.46 -2.07
CA TRP A 94 3.91 8.63 -3.48
C TRP A 94 4.45 7.34 -4.09
N LEU A 95 5.20 6.57 -3.31
CA LEU A 95 5.70 5.27 -3.75
C LEU A 95 4.54 4.30 -4.02
N MET A 96 3.51 4.30 -3.19
CA MET A 96 2.31 3.50 -3.43
C MET A 96 1.60 3.94 -4.72
N ARG A 97 1.55 5.23 -4.99
CA ARG A 97 1.00 5.73 -6.26
C ARG A 97 1.77 5.19 -7.46
N LEU A 98 3.10 5.22 -7.39
CA LEU A 98 3.94 4.65 -8.45
C LEU A 98 3.67 3.15 -8.65
N ARG A 99 3.57 2.39 -7.55
CA ARG A 99 3.28 0.96 -7.60
C ARG A 99 1.92 0.67 -8.22
N LEU A 100 0.92 1.47 -7.89
CA LEU A 100 -0.42 1.33 -8.46
C LEU A 100 -0.40 1.60 -9.96
N ASP A 101 0.23 2.69 -10.39
CA ASP A 101 0.32 3.04 -11.80
C ASP A 101 1.05 1.93 -12.59
N ALA A 102 2.13 1.39 -12.04
CA ALA A 102 2.88 0.29 -12.65
C ALA A 102 2.04 -0.98 -12.73
N ALA A 103 1.30 -1.31 -11.66
CA ALA A 103 0.45 -2.50 -11.62
C ALA A 103 -0.69 -2.44 -12.63
N ARG A 104 -1.20 -1.25 -12.90
CA ARG A 104 -2.23 -1.01 -13.91
C ARG A 104 -1.68 -0.95 -15.34
N ASN A 105 -0.37 -1.01 -15.49
CA ASN A 105 0.30 -0.82 -16.79
C ASN A 105 -0.04 0.53 -17.43
N ASP A 106 -0.30 1.55 -16.61
CA ASP A 106 -0.63 2.89 -17.08
C ASP A 106 0.64 3.74 -17.14
N GLY A 107 1.32 3.69 -18.27
CA GLY A 107 2.58 4.39 -18.47
C GLY A 107 2.44 5.90 -18.41
N ASP A 108 1.31 6.45 -18.86
CA ASP A 108 1.06 7.89 -18.80
C ASP A 108 0.86 8.38 -17.38
N ALA A 109 0.07 7.66 -16.58
CA ALA A 109 -0.11 7.97 -15.16
C ALA A 109 1.21 7.86 -14.41
N LEU A 110 2.01 6.83 -14.71
CA LEU A 110 3.33 6.64 -14.10
C LEU A 110 4.25 7.82 -14.39
N ARG A 111 4.31 8.28 -15.64
CA ARG A 111 5.12 9.43 -16.03
C ARG A 111 4.68 10.70 -15.32
N GLN A 112 3.38 10.93 -15.22
CA GLN A 112 2.84 12.08 -14.52
C GLN A 112 3.19 12.07 -13.03
N THR A 113 3.09 10.90 -12.40
CA THR A 113 3.46 10.74 -10.99
C THR A 113 4.94 11.01 -10.78
N VAL A 114 5.81 10.47 -11.62
CA VAL A 114 7.26 10.71 -11.57
C VAL A 114 7.55 12.20 -11.71
N GLN A 115 6.91 12.86 -12.66
CA GLN A 115 7.08 14.29 -12.90
C GLN A 115 6.67 15.12 -11.68
N GLN A 116 5.56 14.76 -11.04
CA GLN A 116 5.10 15.45 -9.83
C GLN A 116 6.07 15.24 -8.67
N ILE A 117 6.60 14.03 -8.49
CA ILE A 117 7.59 13.74 -7.45
C ILE A 117 8.82 14.62 -7.65
N GLU A 118 9.32 14.72 -8.86
CA GLU A 118 10.49 15.52 -9.17
C GLU A 118 10.22 17.03 -8.98
N SER A 119 9.09 17.53 -9.47
CA SER A 119 8.77 18.96 -9.38
C SER A 119 8.49 19.41 -7.95
N LYS A 120 7.92 18.54 -7.12
CA LYS A 120 7.64 18.83 -5.70
C LYS A 120 8.77 18.46 -4.77
N HIS A 121 9.84 17.87 -5.28
CA HIS A 121 11.01 17.43 -4.51
C HIS A 121 10.62 16.48 -3.38
N ILE A 122 9.75 15.53 -3.64
CA ILE A 122 9.30 14.54 -2.66
C ILE A 122 10.43 13.55 -2.37
N TYR A 123 10.75 13.37 -1.10
CA TYR A 123 11.78 12.44 -0.67
C TYR A 123 11.18 11.04 -0.53
N LEU A 124 11.69 10.08 -1.34
CA LEU A 124 11.18 8.72 -1.37
C LEU A 124 11.98 7.73 -0.51
N GLY A 125 13.06 8.20 0.12
CA GLY A 125 14.00 7.30 0.79
C GLY A 125 14.93 6.59 -0.20
N GLY A 126 15.90 5.84 0.31
CA GLY A 126 16.87 5.16 -0.54
C GLY A 126 16.24 4.10 -1.44
N GLN A 127 15.35 3.31 -0.89
CA GLN A 127 14.65 2.25 -1.64
C GLN A 127 13.68 2.83 -2.68
N GLY A 128 12.97 3.89 -2.31
CA GLY A 128 12.09 4.58 -3.23
C GLY A 128 12.83 5.21 -4.41
N ARG A 129 14.01 5.79 -4.15
CA ARG A 129 14.86 6.34 -5.20
C ARG A 129 15.34 5.27 -6.19
N ARG A 130 15.69 4.08 -5.69
CA ARG A 130 16.08 2.95 -6.54
C ARG A 130 14.93 2.52 -7.43
N THR A 131 13.75 2.44 -6.90
CA THR A 131 12.54 2.10 -7.63
C THR A 131 12.27 3.14 -8.72
N LEU A 132 12.38 4.42 -8.38
CA LEU A 132 12.17 5.52 -9.32
C LEU A 132 13.20 5.45 -10.46
N ARG A 133 14.47 5.22 -10.15
CA ARG A 133 15.54 5.08 -11.15
C ARG A 133 15.30 3.89 -12.06
N PHE A 134 14.85 2.79 -11.50
CA PHE A 134 14.54 1.59 -12.27
C PHE A 134 13.49 1.88 -13.34
N TRP A 135 12.40 2.55 -12.97
CA TRP A 135 11.33 2.87 -13.91
C TRP A 135 11.74 3.92 -14.94
N THR A 136 12.48 4.95 -14.53
CA THR A 136 12.97 5.98 -15.44
C THR A 136 14.06 5.41 -16.37
N GLY A 137 14.94 4.58 -15.84
CA GLY A 137 15.98 3.90 -16.62
C GLY A 137 15.42 2.94 -17.65
N ALA A 138 14.38 2.19 -17.31
CA ALA A 138 13.70 1.30 -18.23
C ALA A 138 13.08 2.07 -19.41
N LYS A 139 12.53 3.26 -19.15
CA LYS A 139 11.98 4.11 -20.20
C LYS A 139 13.04 4.68 -21.12
N GLU A 140 14.16 5.08 -20.58
CA GLU A 140 15.30 5.55 -21.38
C GLU A 140 15.82 4.45 -22.29
N ALA A 141 15.90 3.22 -21.79
CA ALA A 141 16.28 2.05 -22.57
C ALA A 141 15.28 1.76 -23.70
N GLU A 142 13.99 1.91 -23.47
CA GLU A 142 12.97 1.75 -24.50
C GLU A 142 13.03 2.82 -25.59
N ARG A 143 13.50 4.03 -25.26
CA ARG A 143 13.64 5.11 -26.22
C ARG A 143 14.92 5.01 -27.06
N ALA A 144 15.87 4.26 -26.57
CA ALA A 144 17.12 4.00 -27.30
C ALA A 144 16.94 2.88 -28.33
#